data_a3b447345922306cb4a4840db14e1b1c
#
_entry.id   a3b447345922306cb4a4840db14e1b1c
#
_cell.length_a   1.000
_cell.length_b   1.000
_cell.length_c   1.000
_cell.angle_alpha   90.00
_cell.angle_beta   90.00
_cell.angle_gamma   90.00
#
_symmetry.space_group_name_H-M   'P 1'
#
loop_
_entity.id
_entity.type
_entity.pdbx_description
1 polymer ?
#
loop_
_entity_poly.entity_id
_entity_poly.type
_entity_poly.pdbx_seq_one_letter_code
_entity_poly.pdbx_strand_id
1 'polypeptide(L)'
;MKDYPDRMTAEQARAFGEDVLNIVSQIPHGNVTTYGHIAALAGWPSHARMVGRTLRYTPGAEKLPCHRVVNQVGRMAPGWSRQRILLEEEGVTFKANGHVDMSKHLWEPEINTE
;
A
#
# COMPACT_ATOMS: atom_id res chain seq x y z
N MET A 1 -14.29 -18.91 24.39
CA MET A 1 -13.91 -18.43 23.10
C MET A 1 -13.01 -17.21 23.15
N LYS A 2 -11.98 -17.23 22.40
CA LYS A 2 -11.08 -16.12 22.37
C LYS A 2 -11.62 -14.98 21.58
N ASP A 3 -11.51 -13.81 22.13
CA ASP A 3 -11.93 -12.59 21.47
C ASP A 3 -10.71 -11.88 20.91
N TYR A 4 -10.69 -11.66 19.62
CA TYR A 4 -9.57 -10.99 18.96
C TYR A 4 -10.04 -9.62 18.51
N PRO A 5 -9.67 -8.57 19.24
CA PRO A 5 -10.18 -7.23 18.92
C PRO A 5 -9.86 -6.78 17.50
N ASP A 6 -8.78 -7.33 16.91
CA ASP A 6 -8.38 -6.96 15.57
C ASP A 6 -8.94 -7.90 14.50
N ARG A 7 -9.82 -8.82 14.89
CA ARG A 7 -10.39 -9.76 13.95
C ARG A 7 -11.61 -9.17 13.26
N MET A 8 -11.61 -9.19 11.95
CA MET A 8 -12.69 -8.63 11.15
C MET A 8 -13.83 -9.61 10.96
N THR A 9 -15.05 -9.07 10.87
CA THR A 9 -16.17 -9.82 10.31
C THR A 9 -16.01 -9.88 8.79
N ALA A 10 -16.80 -10.73 8.14
CA ALA A 10 -16.77 -10.81 6.68
C ALA A 10 -17.15 -9.47 6.05
N GLU A 11 -18.12 -8.78 6.64
CA GLU A 11 -18.55 -7.49 6.12
C GLU A 11 -17.45 -6.44 6.27
N GLN A 12 -16.76 -6.45 7.42
CA GLN A 12 -15.63 -5.54 7.63
C GLN A 12 -14.49 -5.85 6.67
N ALA A 13 -14.25 -7.12 6.38
CA ALA A 13 -13.20 -7.50 5.44
C ALA A 13 -13.49 -6.99 4.05
N ARG A 14 -14.76 -7.05 3.63
CA ARG A 14 -15.13 -6.52 2.33
C ARG A 14 -14.96 -5.01 2.27
N ALA A 15 -15.41 -4.31 3.31
CA ALA A 15 -15.27 -2.86 3.37
C ALA A 15 -13.80 -2.46 3.41
N PHE A 16 -12.97 -3.22 4.13
CA PHE A 16 -11.54 -2.96 4.19
C PHE A 16 -10.92 -3.07 2.79
N GLY A 17 -11.29 -4.11 2.04
CA GLY A 17 -10.78 -4.28 0.69
C GLY A 17 -11.14 -3.12 -0.21
N GLU A 18 -12.37 -2.65 -0.12
CA GLU A 18 -12.81 -1.50 -0.90
C GLU A 18 -12.03 -0.24 -0.52
N ASP A 19 -11.81 -0.04 0.77
CA ASP A 19 -11.04 1.11 1.25
C ASP A 19 -9.61 1.05 0.77
N VAL A 20 -9.00 -0.14 0.80
CA VAL A 20 -7.63 -0.33 0.32
C VAL A 20 -7.51 0.07 -1.14
N LEU A 21 -8.43 -0.42 -1.98
CA LEU A 21 -8.39 -0.10 -3.39
C LEU A 21 -8.56 1.39 -3.64
N ASN A 22 -9.46 2.01 -2.88
CA ASN A 22 -9.69 3.44 -3.00
C ASN A 22 -8.46 4.25 -2.60
N ILE A 23 -7.80 3.86 -1.51
CA ILE A 23 -6.60 4.54 -1.05
C ILE A 23 -5.49 4.42 -2.09
N VAL A 24 -5.29 3.21 -2.63
CA VAL A 24 -4.24 3.00 -3.63
C VAL A 24 -4.49 3.84 -4.87
N SER A 25 -5.75 4.01 -5.25
CA SER A 25 -6.09 4.82 -6.42
C SER A 25 -5.70 6.28 -6.26
N GLN A 26 -5.46 6.72 -5.03
CA GLN A 26 -5.15 8.12 -4.74
C GLN A 26 -3.65 8.39 -4.60
N ILE A 27 -2.81 7.37 -4.61
CA ILE A 27 -1.36 7.59 -4.45
C ILE A 27 -0.86 8.36 -5.66
N PRO A 28 -0.27 9.55 -5.46
CA PRO A 28 0.15 10.38 -6.59
C PRO A 28 1.31 9.78 -7.36
N HIS A 29 1.38 10.12 -8.62
CA HIS A 29 2.52 9.81 -9.49
C HIS A 29 3.81 10.33 -8.82
N GLY A 30 4.84 9.49 -8.78
CA GLY A 30 6.12 9.87 -8.17
C GLY A 30 6.20 9.68 -6.67
N ASN A 31 5.12 9.21 -6.06
CA ASN A 31 5.08 8.92 -4.63
C ASN A 31 4.84 7.45 -4.37
N VAL A 32 5.23 7.00 -3.18
CA VAL A 32 4.98 5.64 -2.73
C VAL A 32 4.39 5.67 -1.34
N THR A 33 3.75 4.57 -0.96
CA THR A 33 3.29 4.39 0.42
C THR A 33 3.58 2.95 0.82
N THR A 34 3.22 2.59 2.06
CA THR A 34 3.51 1.26 2.58
C THR A 34 2.22 0.50 2.85
N TYR A 35 2.34 -0.82 2.89
CA TYR A 35 1.20 -1.68 3.23
C TYR A 35 0.63 -1.32 4.60
N GLY A 36 1.52 -1.03 5.58
CA GLY A 36 1.07 -0.66 6.91
C GLY A 36 0.36 0.68 6.94
N HIS A 37 0.84 1.64 6.18
CA HIS A 37 0.20 2.96 6.12
C HIS A 37 -1.19 2.86 5.51
N ILE A 38 -1.33 2.07 4.43
CA ILE A 38 -2.64 1.86 3.83
C ILE A 38 -3.59 1.19 4.83
N ALA A 39 -3.11 0.18 5.55
CA ALA A 39 -3.92 -0.51 6.56
C ALA A 39 -4.39 0.47 7.63
N ALA A 40 -3.50 1.36 8.07
CA ALA A 40 -3.84 2.35 9.09
C ALA A 40 -4.89 3.34 8.57
N LEU A 41 -4.72 3.81 7.33
CA LEU A 41 -5.70 4.71 6.73
C LEU A 41 -7.07 4.05 6.57
N ALA A 42 -7.08 2.75 6.37
CA ALA A 42 -8.34 1.99 6.26
C ALA A 42 -8.91 1.62 7.62
N GLY A 43 -8.26 2.04 8.72
CA GLY A 43 -8.78 1.81 10.06
C GLY A 43 -8.32 0.53 10.74
N TRP A 44 -7.42 -0.23 10.10
CA TRP A 44 -6.97 -1.52 10.63
C TRP A 44 -5.44 -1.62 10.55
N PRO A 45 -4.72 -0.85 11.39
CA PRO A 45 -3.25 -0.74 11.26
C PRO A 45 -2.48 -2.06 11.42
N SER A 46 -3.08 -3.08 12.03
CA SER A 46 -2.42 -4.37 12.19
C SER A 46 -2.61 -5.29 10.99
N HIS A 47 -3.28 -4.82 9.93
CA HIS A 47 -3.68 -5.67 8.80
C HIS A 47 -2.90 -5.41 7.52
N ALA A 48 -1.61 -5.09 7.64
CA ALA A 48 -0.77 -4.80 6.47
C ALA A 48 -0.71 -5.98 5.48
N ARG A 49 -0.67 -7.22 6.00
CA ARG A 49 -0.63 -8.39 5.11
C ARG A 49 -1.90 -8.49 4.27
N MET A 50 -3.03 -8.12 4.86
CA MET A 50 -4.29 -8.18 4.15
C MET A 50 -4.34 -7.16 3.01
N VAL A 51 -3.67 -6.00 3.19
CA VAL A 51 -3.52 -5.04 2.10
C VAL A 51 -2.84 -5.72 0.91
N GLY A 52 -1.72 -6.39 1.16
CA GLY A 52 -0.99 -7.07 0.10
C GLY A 52 -1.84 -8.10 -0.62
N ARG A 53 -2.60 -8.88 0.15
CA ARG A 53 -3.46 -9.89 -0.45
C ARG A 53 -4.59 -9.27 -1.26
N THR A 54 -5.15 -8.19 -0.76
CA THR A 54 -6.20 -7.47 -1.49
C THR A 54 -5.69 -7.00 -2.86
N LEU A 55 -4.50 -6.41 -2.88
CA LEU A 55 -3.95 -5.91 -4.14
C LEU A 55 -3.58 -7.03 -5.09
N ARG A 56 -3.16 -8.18 -4.56
CA ARG A 56 -2.73 -9.29 -5.37
C ARG A 56 -3.88 -10.08 -5.97
N TYR A 57 -4.97 -10.23 -5.23
CA TYR A 57 -6.02 -11.17 -5.61
C TYR A 57 -7.35 -10.55 -6.01
N THR A 58 -7.52 -9.24 -5.84
CA THR A 58 -8.77 -8.61 -6.23
C THR A 58 -8.79 -8.41 -7.75
N PRO A 59 -9.80 -8.92 -8.45
CA PRO A 59 -9.90 -8.69 -9.90
C PRO A 59 -9.99 -7.19 -10.19
N GLY A 60 -9.20 -6.74 -11.16
CA GLY A 60 -9.16 -5.34 -11.54
C GLY A 60 -8.17 -4.50 -10.78
N ALA A 61 -7.58 -5.02 -9.70
CA ALA A 61 -6.61 -4.25 -8.93
C ALA A 61 -5.36 -3.91 -9.77
N GLU A 62 -5.09 -4.71 -10.79
CA GLU A 62 -3.93 -4.46 -11.66
C GLU A 62 -4.06 -3.14 -12.43
N LYS A 63 -5.25 -2.56 -12.47
CA LYS A 63 -5.47 -1.27 -13.13
C LYS A 63 -5.12 -0.10 -12.22
N LEU A 64 -4.88 -0.37 -10.95
CA LEU A 64 -4.51 0.66 -9.98
C LEU A 64 -2.99 0.76 -9.90
N PRO A 65 -2.47 1.87 -9.35
CA PRO A 65 -1.01 2.04 -9.24
C PRO A 65 -0.43 1.23 -8.09
N CYS A 66 -0.60 -0.09 -8.13
CA CYS A 66 -0.10 -0.97 -7.08
C CYS A 66 1.43 -0.93 -6.97
N HIS A 67 2.11 -0.52 -8.04
CA HIS A 67 3.56 -0.38 -8.01
C HIS A 67 4.02 0.72 -7.04
N ARG A 68 3.12 1.59 -6.61
CA ARG A 68 3.43 2.65 -5.64
C ARG A 68 3.30 2.19 -4.19
N VAL A 69 3.17 0.88 -3.98
CA VAL A 69 3.09 0.33 -2.62
C VAL A 69 4.32 -0.53 -2.36
N VAL A 70 5.03 -0.21 -1.29
CA VAL A 70 6.26 -0.90 -0.90
C VAL A 70 6.19 -1.22 0.59
N ASN A 71 7.20 -1.93 1.12
CA ASN A 71 7.20 -2.18 2.55
C ASN A 71 7.76 -0.98 3.31
N GLN A 72 7.80 -1.08 4.63
CA GLN A 72 8.13 0.06 5.49
C GLN A 72 9.56 0.58 5.29
N VAL A 73 10.44 -0.21 4.74
CA VAL A 73 11.82 0.23 4.46
C VAL A 73 12.04 0.51 2.98
N GLY A 74 10.96 0.55 2.18
CA GLY A 74 11.06 0.86 0.76
C GLY A 74 11.36 -0.32 -0.12
N ARG A 75 11.28 -1.54 0.41
CA ARG A 75 11.54 -2.74 -0.38
C ARG A 75 10.34 -3.05 -1.26
N MET A 76 10.64 -3.32 -2.52
CA MET A 76 9.59 -3.63 -3.50
C MET A 76 9.11 -5.07 -3.36
N ALA A 77 7.99 -5.37 -4.01
CA ALA A 77 7.37 -6.69 -3.94
C ALA A 77 8.29 -7.74 -4.56
N PRO A 78 8.53 -8.85 -3.85
CA PRO A 78 9.37 -9.91 -4.41
C PRO A 78 8.75 -10.49 -5.68
N GLY A 79 9.59 -10.75 -6.68
CA GLY A 79 9.13 -11.39 -7.90
C GLY A 79 8.44 -10.47 -8.89
N TRP A 80 8.36 -9.19 -8.61
CA TRP A 80 7.73 -8.23 -9.53
C TRP A 80 8.80 -7.28 -10.06
N SER A 81 9.59 -7.75 -11.01
CA SER A 81 10.74 -6.99 -11.52
C SER A 81 10.30 -5.70 -12.23
N ARG A 82 9.08 -5.68 -12.76
CA ARG A 82 8.61 -4.51 -13.46
C ARG A 82 8.29 -3.34 -12.54
N GLN A 83 8.12 -3.61 -11.24
CA GLN A 83 7.78 -2.55 -10.30
C GLN A 83 8.81 -1.44 -10.29
N ARG A 84 10.09 -1.81 -10.27
CA ARG A 84 11.16 -0.81 -10.25
C ARG A 84 11.14 0.05 -11.51
N ILE A 85 10.92 -0.59 -12.66
CA ILE A 85 10.88 0.14 -13.92
C ILE A 85 9.76 1.18 -13.90
N LEU A 86 8.58 0.78 -13.42
CA LEU A 86 7.44 1.69 -13.35
C LEU A 86 7.73 2.87 -12.41
N LEU A 87 8.36 2.60 -11.27
CA LEU A 87 8.70 3.66 -10.33
C LEU A 87 9.77 4.59 -10.89
N GLU A 88 10.77 4.03 -11.58
CA GLU A 88 11.80 4.86 -12.19
C GLU A 88 11.21 5.78 -13.26
N GLU A 89 10.23 5.29 -14.01
CA GLU A 89 9.56 6.11 -15.01
C GLU A 89 8.83 7.29 -14.39
N GLU A 90 8.48 7.18 -13.11
CA GLU A 90 7.81 8.27 -12.38
C GLU A 90 8.80 9.18 -11.65
N GLY A 91 10.08 8.93 -11.80
CA GLY A 91 11.09 9.76 -11.14
C GLY A 91 11.43 9.32 -9.73
N VAL A 92 10.96 8.16 -9.29
CA VAL A 92 11.29 7.65 -7.96
C VAL A 92 12.74 7.19 -7.94
N THR A 93 13.46 7.57 -6.89
CA THR A 93 14.87 7.24 -6.76
C THR A 93 15.08 6.18 -5.67
N PHE A 94 16.22 5.51 -5.76
CA PHE A 94 16.51 4.35 -4.93
C PHE A 94 17.83 4.54 -4.23
N LYS A 95 17.94 3.93 -3.04
CA LYS A 95 19.19 3.93 -2.29
C LYS A 95 20.09 2.82 -2.82
N ALA A 96 21.36 2.84 -2.33
CA ALA A 96 22.36 1.87 -2.78
C ALA A 96 21.90 0.42 -2.57
N ASN A 97 21.08 0.16 -1.55
CA ASN A 97 20.58 -1.19 -1.28
C ASN A 97 19.40 -1.60 -2.19
N GLY A 98 19.01 -0.73 -3.12
CA GLY A 98 17.89 -1.03 -4.04
C GLY A 98 16.53 -0.69 -3.50
N HIS A 99 16.43 -0.19 -2.28
CA HIS A 99 15.13 0.20 -1.72
C HIS A 99 14.79 1.62 -2.14
N VAL A 100 13.49 1.91 -2.24
CA VAL A 100 13.04 3.27 -2.54
C VAL A 100 13.55 4.22 -1.46
N ASP A 101 13.98 5.41 -1.87
CA ASP A 101 14.37 6.45 -0.93
C ASP A 101 13.10 7.06 -0.35
N MET A 102 12.67 6.50 0.77
CA MET A 102 11.42 6.88 1.41
C MET A 102 11.42 8.33 1.89
N SER A 103 12.60 8.87 2.20
CA SER A 103 12.67 10.25 2.67
C SER A 103 12.26 11.24 1.60
N LYS A 104 12.35 10.84 0.33
CA LYS A 104 12.02 11.72 -0.79
C LYS A 104 10.67 11.47 -1.40
N HIS A 105 10.14 10.24 -1.27
CA HIS A 105 9.00 9.84 -2.08
C HIS A 105 7.80 9.35 -1.28
N LEU A 106 7.90 9.29 0.05
CA LEU A 106 6.79 8.81 0.86
C LEU A 106 5.60 9.75 0.73
N TRP A 107 4.47 9.18 0.35
CA TRP A 107 3.22 9.92 0.26
C TRP A 107 2.68 10.19 1.66
N GLU A 108 2.39 11.45 1.92
CA GLU A 108 1.81 11.86 3.19
C GLU A 108 0.50 12.54 2.90
N PRO A 109 -0.58 11.77 2.80
CA PRO A 109 -1.87 12.37 2.51
C PRO A 109 -2.28 13.33 3.61
N GLU A 110 -2.89 14.45 3.22
CA GLU A 110 -3.40 15.38 4.20
C GLU A 110 -4.58 14.77 4.91
N ILE A 111 -4.52 14.82 6.23
CA ILE A 111 -5.63 14.38 7.05
C ILE A 111 -6.33 15.62 7.56
N ASN A 112 -7.57 15.79 7.16
CA ASN A 112 -8.35 16.91 7.62
C ASN A 112 -8.93 16.54 8.97
N THR A 113 -8.43 17.20 10.02
CA THR A 113 -8.80 16.82 11.38
C THR A 113 -9.73 17.81 12.05
N GLU A 114 -10.44 18.58 11.30
CA GLU A 114 -11.36 19.52 11.91
C GLU A 114 -12.50 18.88 12.62
#